data_befa40a834c33e2386dcb07cd532ee07
#
_entry.id   befa40a834c33e2386dcb07cd532ee07
#
_cell.length_a   1.000
_cell.length_b   1.000
_cell.length_c   1.000
_cell.angle_alpha   90.00
_cell.angle_beta   90.00
_cell.angle_gamma   90.00
#
_symmetry.space_group_name_H-M   'P 1'
#
loop_
_entity.id
_entity.type
_entity.pdbx_description
1 polymer ?
#
loop_
_entity_poly.entity_id
_entity_poly.type
_entity_poly.pdbx_seq_one_letter_code
_entity_poly.pdbx_strand_id
1 'polypeptide(L)'
;MSTNIKVAIVELHKAFYKLNEVLFNNCLPEPAILIQNKGNKKNVLGWCSTREIWVNEKTNEKKYEINLVAEYMNRPLYEIIATLLHEMVHLYNLVNKIQDVSRNGTYHNKKFKEASEKFGLIVKHDKMIGWSITTLQEKTRQLIDSFNINEAAFDIFRID
;
A
#
# COMPACT_ATOMS: atom_id res chain seq x y z
N MET A 1 4.74 -24.43 9.46
CA MET A 1 3.53 -23.59 9.43
C MET A 1 3.05 -23.46 7.98
N SER A 2 1.78 -23.74 7.74
CA SER A 2 1.27 -23.63 6.37
C SER A 2 1.12 -22.17 5.94
N THR A 3 1.48 -21.89 4.69
CA THR A 3 1.28 -20.59 4.07
C THR A 3 -0.15 -20.49 3.53
N ASN A 4 -0.85 -19.39 3.77
CA ASN A 4 -2.17 -19.13 3.21
C ASN A 4 -2.46 -17.62 3.13
N ILE A 5 -3.48 -17.27 2.36
CA ILE A 5 -3.88 -15.87 2.15
C ILE A 5 -4.22 -15.17 3.47
N LYS A 6 -4.88 -15.86 4.39
CA LYS A 6 -5.27 -15.27 5.68
C LYS A 6 -4.06 -14.80 6.47
N VAL A 7 -3.00 -15.59 6.52
CA VAL A 7 -1.77 -15.23 7.23
C VAL A 7 -1.11 -14.00 6.58
N ALA A 8 -1.06 -13.97 5.26
CA ALA A 8 -0.53 -12.81 4.52
C ALA A 8 -1.31 -11.54 4.83
N ILE A 9 -2.64 -11.60 4.84
CA ILE A 9 -3.50 -10.45 5.14
C ILE A 9 -3.28 -9.96 6.57
N VAL A 10 -3.17 -10.88 7.54
CA VAL A 10 -2.89 -10.53 8.94
C VAL A 10 -1.55 -9.80 9.07
N GLU A 11 -0.52 -10.27 8.37
CA GLU A 11 0.80 -9.62 8.40
C GLU A 11 0.78 -8.24 7.71
N LEU A 12 -0.01 -8.08 6.66
CA LEU A 12 -0.20 -6.76 6.03
C LEU A 12 -0.89 -5.78 6.98
N HIS A 13 -1.90 -6.21 7.71
CA HIS A 13 -2.54 -5.37 8.73
C HIS A 13 -1.56 -4.98 9.83
N LYS A 14 -0.74 -5.92 10.28
CA LYS A 14 0.30 -5.65 11.28
C LYS A 14 1.29 -4.60 10.77
N ALA A 15 1.74 -4.73 9.54
CA ALA A 15 2.62 -3.75 8.91
C ALA A 15 1.94 -2.38 8.81
N PHE A 16 0.67 -2.35 8.40
CA PHE A 16 -0.11 -1.12 8.33
C PHE A 16 -0.17 -0.40 9.67
N TYR A 17 -0.53 -1.10 10.74
CA TYR A 17 -0.61 -0.50 12.08
C TYR A 17 0.72 0.10 12.53
N LYS A 18 1.81 -0.63 12.31
CA LYS A 18 3.15 -0.17 12.71
C LYS A 18 3.60 1.03 11.89
N LEU A 19 3.40 1.00 10.58
CA LEU A 19 3.74 2.11 9.69
C LEU A 19 2.89 3.34 10.00
N ASN A 20 1.60 3.16 10.25
CA ASN A 20 0.70 4.25 10.62
C ASN A 20 1.15 4.93 11.91
N GLU A 21 1.48 4.13 12.93
CA GLU A 21 1.97 4.65 14.20
C GLU A 21 3.26 5.45 14.03
N VAL A 22 4.27 4.89 13.37
CA VAL A 22 5.61 5.46 13.33
C VAL A 22 5.76 6.55 12.27
N LEU A 23 5.20 6.36 11.07
CA LEU A 23 5.40 7.28 9.96
C LEU A 23 4.28 8.32 9.83
N PHE A 24 3.04 7.96 10.16
CA PHE A 24 1.87 8.82 9.95
C PHE A 24 1.25 9.33 11.25
N ASN A 25 1.90 9.06 12.38
CA ASN A 25 1.42 9.52 13.69
C ASN A 25 -0.04 9.11 13.97
N ASN A 26 -0.41 7.92 13.53
CA ASN A 26 -1.76 7.34 13.64
C ASN A 26 -2.86 8.16 12.95
N CYS A 27 -2.53 8.99 11.96
CA CYS A 27 -3.53 9.85 11.33
C CYS A 27 -4.33 9.15 10.22
N LEU A 28 -3.92 7.97 9.77
CA LEU A 28 -4.66 7.27 8.72
C LEU A 28 -5.81 6.45 9.33
N PRO A 29 -7.01 6.50 8.72
CA PRO A 29 -8.07 5.58 9.09
C PRO A 29 -7.68 4.15 8.66
N GLU A 30 -8.09 3.15 9.43
CA GLU A 30 -7.84 1.75 9.10
C GLU A 30 -8.65 1.36 7.86
N PRO A 31 -8.00 0.95 6.76
CA PRO A 31 -8.71 0.48 5.58
C PRO A 31 -9.01 -1.02 5.67
N ALA A 32 -9.87 -1.51 4.79
CA ALA A 32 -9.88 -2.93 4.48
C ALA A 32 -8.66 -3.22 3.60
N ILE A 33 -7.83 -4.19 4.01
CA ILE A 33 -6.63 -4.58 3.24
C ILE A 33 -6.89 -5.96 2.64
N LEU A 34 -6.77 -6.04 1.31
CA LEU A 34 -7.08 -7.25 0.56
C LEU A 34 -5.93 -7.61 -0.38
N ILE A 35 -5.87 -8.88 -0.73
CA ILE A 35 -5.02 -9.41 -1.79
C ILE A 35 -5.98 -9.89 -2.88
N GLN A 36 -5.94 -9.25 -4.05
CA GLN A 36 -6.87 -9.56 -5.14
C GLN A 36 -6.11 -9.81 -6.44
N ASN A 37 -6.75 -10.56 -7.35
CA ASN A 37 -6.18 -10.74 -8.68
C ASN A 37 -6.16 -9.41 -9.43
N LYS A 38 -5.24 -9.31 -10.39
CA LYS A 38 -5.06 -8.08 -11.16
C LYS A 38 -6.23 -7.77 -12.10
N GLY A 39 -7.04 -8.76 -12.46
CA GLY A 39 -8.09 -8.60 -13.46
C GLY A 39 -7.51 -8.13 -14.79
N ASN A 40 -8.05 -7.04 -15.32
CA ASN A 40 -7.56 -6.44 -16.56
C ASN A 40 -6.50 -5.35 -16.34
N LYS A 41 -6.06 -5.16 -15.09
CA LYS A 41 -5.04 -4.15 -14.78
C LYS A 41 -3.66 -4.63 -15.26
N LYS A 42 -2.88 -3.71 -15.84
CA LYS A 42 -1.52 -3.99 -16.32
C LYS A 42 -0.53 -3.13 -15.54
N ASN A 43 0.60 -3.73 -15.16
CA ASN A 43 1.71 -3.04 -14.49
C ASN A 43 1.29 -2.36 -13.18
N VAL A 44 0.29 -2.91 -12.49
CA VAL A 44 -0.21 -2.39 -11.22
C VAL A 44 0.13 -3.39 -10.12
N LEU A 45 0.82 -2.94 -9.09
CA LEU A 45 1.23 -3.78 -7.95
C LEU A 45 0.20 -3.73 -6.81
N GLY A 46 -0.59 -2.67 -6.76
CA GLY A 46 -1.64 -2.46 -5.78
C GLY A 46 -2.49 -1.26 -6.15
N TRP A 47 -3.54 -1.02 -5.39
CA TRP A 47 -4.36 0.19 -5.56
C TRP A 47 -5.07 0.54 -4.26
N CYS A 48 -5.44 1.82 -4.14
CA CYS A 48 -6.24 2.35 -3.04
C CYS A 48 -7.55 2.86 -3.61
N SER A 49 -8.68 2.56 -2.97
CA SER A 49 -9.97 3.11 -3.38
C SER A 49 -9.95 4.63 -3.23
N THR A 50 -10.64 5.33 -4.13
CA THR A 50 -10.72 6.81 -4.10
C THR A 50 -11.82 7.32 -3.18
N ARG A 51 -12.60 6.42 -2.60
CA ARG A 51 -13.65 6.71 -1.63
C ARG A 51 -13.81 5.54 -0.68
N GLU A 52 -14.54 5.76 0.40
CA GLU A 52 -14.90 4.68 1.32
C GLU A 52 -15.94 3.79 0.64
N ILE A 53 -15.61 2.51 0.46
CA ILE A 53 -16.43 1.56 -0.28
C ILE A 53 -16.93 0.39 0.57
N TRP A 54 -16.49 0.31 1.81
CA TRP A 54 -17.00 -0.66 2.78
C TRP A 54 -17.88 0.07 3.79
N VAL A 55 -19.04 -0.49 4.12
CA VAL A 55 -19.96 0.09 5.08
C VAL A 55 -20.51 -1.00 6.01
N ASN A 56 -20.51 -0.69 7.31
CA ASN A 56 -21.23 -1.46 8.29
C ASN A 56 -22.62 -0.81 8.46
N GLU A 57 -23.65 -1.45 7.95
CA GLU A 57 -25.01 -0.89 7.96
C GLU A 57 -25.55 -0.61 9.36
N LYS A 58 -25.09 -1.37 10.35
CA LYS A 58 -25.57 -1.21 11.76
C LYS A 58 -24.92 -0.02 12.44
N THR A 59 -23.62 0.18 12.24
CA THR A 59 -22.86 1.25 12.92
C THR A 59 -22.64 2.47 12.03
N ASN A 60 -22.88 2.34 10.73
CA ASN A 60 -22.57 3.33 9.70
C ASN A 60 -21.05 3.60 9.58
N GLU A 61 -20.22 2.71 10.10
CA GLU A 61 -18.77 2.78 9.91
C GLU A 61 -18.44 2.50 8.44
N LYS A 62 -17.56 3.31 7.88
CA LYS A 62 -17.12 3.17 6.49
C LYS A 62 -15.61 3.03 6.43
N LYS A 63 -15.11 2.32 5.40
CA LYS A 63 -13.67 2.12 5.22
C LYS A 63 -13.26 2.28 3.76
N TYR A 64 -12.08 2.84 3.58
CA TYR A 64 -11.34 2.75 2.31
C TYR A 64 -10.83 1.32 2.12
N GLU A 65 -10.35 1.02 0.93
CA GLU A 65 -9.80 -0.28 0.59
C GLU A 65 -8.39 -0.10 0.01
N ILE A 66 -7.45 -0.89 0.53
CA ILE A 66 -6.12 -1.01 -0.07
C ILE A 66 -5.97 -2.44 -0.56
N ASN A 67 -5.51 -2.59 -1.80
CA ASN A 67 -5.31 -3.88 -2.43
C ASN A 67 -3.86 -4.09 -2.84
N LEU A 68 -3.35 -5.29 -2.60
CA LEU A 68 -2.11 -5.77 -3.20
C LEU A 68 -2.46 -6.81 -4.26
N VAL A 69 -1.74 -6.80 -5.38
CA VAL A 69 -2.04 -7.68 -6.50
C VAL A 69 -1.49 -9.07 -6.23
N ALA A 70 -2.38 -10.07 -6.24
CA ALA A 70 -2.08 -11.45 -5.86
C ALA A 70 -0.98 -12.08 -6.73
N GLU A 71 -0.96 -11.77 -8.02
CA GLU A 71 0.03 -12.31 -8.95
C GLU A 71 1.45 -11.80 -8.68
N TYR A 72 1.61 -10.72 -7.96
CA TYR A 72 2.90 -10.11 -7.67
C TYR A 72 3.30 -10.19 -6.19
N MET A 73 2.70 -11.13 -5.45
CA MET A 73 3.07 -11.34 -4.04
C MET A 73 4.38 -12.14 -3.88
N ASN A 74 4.93 -12.72 -4.94
CA ASN A 74 6.19 -13.46 -4.94
C ASN A 74 7.42 -12.56 -5.00
N ARG A 75 7.39 -11.45 -4.28
CA ARG A 75 8.48 -10.46 -4.24
C ARG A 75 9.11 -10.43 -2.84
N PRO A 76 10.36 -9.94 -2.73
CA PRO A 76 10.96 -9.74 -1.40
C PRO A 76 10.10 -8.88 -0.49
N LEU A 77 10.22 -9.09 0.82
CA LEU A 77 9.42 -8.36 1.83
C LEU A 77 9.48 -6.85 1.64
N TYR A 78 10.65 -6.28 1.40
CA TYR A 78 10.77 -4.83 1.26
C TYR A 78 9.98 -4.29 0.06
N GLU A 79 9.86 -5.06 -1.01
CA GLU A 79 9.05 -4.64 -2.17
C GLU A 79 7.56 -4.72 -1.89
N ILE A 80 7.12 -5.75 -1.16
CA ILE A 80 5.71 -5.88 -0.74
C ILE A 80 5.33 -4.72 0.17
N ILE A 81 6.17 -4.42 1.16
CA ILE A 81 5.91 -3.32 2.09
C ILE A 81 6.00 -1.97 1.38
N ALA A 82 6.90 -1.82 0.41
CA ALA A 82 6.94 -0.60 -0.41
C ALA A 82 5.62 -0.39 -1.16
N THR A 83 5.02 -1.46 -1.68
CA THR A 83 3.70 -1.39 -2.32
C THR A 83 2.63 -0.97 -1.32
N LEU A 84 2.60 -1.57 -0.14
CA LEU A 84 1.66 -1.18 0.92
C LEU A 84 1.82 0.30 1.28
N LEU A 85 3.05 0.74 1.52
CA LEU A 85 3.34 2.14 1.89
C LEU A 85 2.97 3.11 0.77
N HIS A 86 3.19 2.73 -0.49
CA HIS A 86 2.75 3.50 -1.65
C HIS A 86 1.23 3.77 -1.60
N GLU A 87 0.44 2.73 -1.33
CA GLU A 87 -1.01 2.88 -1.22
C GLU A 87 -1.41 3.67 0.04
N MET A 88 -0.66 3.53 1.12
CA MET A 88 -0.88 4.33 2.33
C MET A 88 -0.64 5.83 2.07
N VAL A 89 0.32 6.18 1.22
CA VAL A 89 0.54 7.57 0.81
C VAL A 89 -0.65 8.10 0.03
N HIS A 90 -1.22 7.30 -0.88
CA HIS A 90 -2.46 7.69 -1.56
C HIS A 90 -3.60 7.91 -0.56
N LEU A 91 -3.73 7.03 0.42
CA LEU A 91 -4.75 7.18 1.46
C LEU A 91 -4.55 8.47 2.26
N TYR A 92 -3.31 8.78 2.65
CA TYR A 92 -2.97 10.02 3.32
C TYR A 92 -3.41 11.24 2.49
N ASN A 93 -3.07 11.25 1.21
CA ASN A 93 -3.42 12.36 0.33
C ASN A 93 -4.95 12.47 0.15
N LEU A 94 -5.65 11.35 0.04
CA LEU A 94 -7.12 11.34 -0.05
C LEU A 94 -7.77 11.98 1.17
N VAL A 95 -7.40 11.57 2.37
CA VAL A 95 -8.03 12.08 3.59
C VAL A 95 -7.64 13.53 3.89
N ASN A 96 -6.53 14.00 3.34
CA ASN A 96 -6.09 15.39 3.45
C ASN A 96 -6.48 16.24 2.24
N LYS A 97 -7.28 15.70 1.33
CA LYS A 97 -7.78 16.40 0.13
C LYS A 97 -6.65 16.92 -0.75
N ILE A 98 -5.58 16.15 -0.87
CA ILE A 98 -4.45 16.43 -1.74
C ILE A 98 -4.61 15.59 -3.01
N GLN A 99 -4.71 16.24 -4.16
CA GLN A 99 -4.80 15.55 -5.43
C GLN A 99 -3.39 15.14 -5.87
N ASP A 100 -3.07 13.86 -5.75
CA ASP A 100 -1.75 13.31 -6.02
C ASP A 100 -1.62 12.61 -7.37
N VAL A 101 -2.72 12.49 -8.11
CA VAL A 101 -2.75 11.93 -9.45
C VAL A 101 -3.34 12.93 -10.43
N SER A 102 -2.89 12.85 -11.68
CA SER A 102 -3.33 13.71 -12.79
C SER A 102 -3.69 12.83 -13.98
N ARG A 103 -4.14 13.42 -15.08
CA ARG A 103 -4.47 12.71 -16.34
C ARG A 103 -5.47 11.57 -16.08
N ASN A 104 -6.59 11.89 -15.41
CA ASN A 104 -7.65 10.93 -15.05
C ASN A 104 -7.15 9.76 -14.21
N GLY A 105 -6.22 10.02 -13.29
CA GLY A 105 -5.72 9.01 -12.36
C GLY A 105 -4.60 8.15 -12.90
N THR A 106 -4.10 8.43 -14.10
CA THR A 106 -3.05 7.62 -14.74
C THR A 106 -1.63 8.11 -14.48
N TYR A 107 -1.48 9.29 -13.88
CA TYR A 107 -0.18 9.93 -13.69
C TYR A 107 0.02 10.37 -12.24
N HIS A 108 1.06 9.89 -11.60
CA HIS A 108 1.46 10.30 -10.24
C HIS A 108 2.23 11.62 -10.35
N ASN A 109 1.68 12.68 -9.74
CA ASN A 109 2.25 14.01 -9.85
C ASN A 109 3.27 14.31 -8.73
N LYS A 110 3.78 15.55 -8.69
CA LYS A 110 4.79 15.95 -7.70
C LYS A 110 4.28 15.92 -6.26
N LYS A 111 2.97 16.08 -6.04
CA LYS A 111 2.39 15.99 -4.70
C LYS A 111 2.50 14.57 -4.15
N PHE A 112 2.32 13.56 -5.01
CA PHE A 112 2.57 12.18 -4.64
C PHE A 112 4.05 11.97 -4.29
N LYS A 113 4.95 12.50 -5.13
CA LYS A 113 6.39 12.41 -4.87
C LYS A 113 6.77 13.00 -3.52
N GLU A 114 6.32 14.22 -3.23
CA GLU A 114 6.64 14.92 -1.99
C GLU A 114 6.16 14.14 -0.76
N ALA A 115 4.91 13.66 -0.79
CA ALA A 115 4.37 12.87 0.30
C ALA A 115 5.11 11.54 0.45
N SER A 116 5.40 10.86 -0.64
CA SER A 116 6.13 9.59 -0.63
C SER A 116 7.51 9.75 0.01
N GLU A 117 8.25 10.78 -0.38
CA GLU A 117 9.58 11.04 0.20
C GLU A 117 9.49 11.39 1.68
N LYS A 118 8.48 12.15 2.07
CA LYS A 118 8.22 12.49 3.47
C LYS A 118 7.97 11.24 4.32
N PHE A 119 7.26 10.25 3.78
CA PHE A 119 6.85 9.06 4.51
C PHE A 119 7.76 7.85 4.30
N GLY A 120 8.97 8.05 3.79
CA GLY A 120 9.99 7.01 3.83
C GLY A 120 10.20 6.23 2.54
N LEU A 121 9.68 6.73 1.41
CA LEU A 121 9.90 6.13 0.10
C LEU A 121 10.95 6.89 -0.70
N ILE A 122 11.63 6.16 -1.58
CA ILE A 122 12.40 6.71 -2.69
C ILE A 122 11.48 6.66 -3.90
N VAL A 123 11.41 7.74 -4.68
CA VAL A 123 10.50 7.83 -5.82
C VAL A 123 11.28 8.10 -7.10
N LYS A 124 11.00 7.31 -8.13
CA LYS A 124 11.56 7.51 -9.47
C LYS A 124 10.47 7.90 -10.44
N HIS A 125 10.85 8.71 -11.42
CA HIS A 125 9.94 9.20 -12.44
C HIS A 125 9.91 8.27 -13.65
N ASP A 126 8.70 7.96 -14.09
CA ASP A 126 8.44 7.27 -15.34
C ASP A 126 7.73 8.25 -16.30
N LYS A 127 8.12 8.23 -17.55
CA LYS A 127 7.61 9.15 -18.56
C LYS A 127 6.09 9.05 -18.74
N MET A 128 5.54 7.85 -18.61
CA MET A 128 4.12 7.55 -18.86
C MET A 128 3.25 7.72 -17.63
N ILE A 129 3.76 7.28 -16.47
CA ILE A 129 2.96 7.18 -15.24
C ILE A 129 3.43 8.12 -14.13
N GLY A 130 4.45 8.93 -14.39
CA GLY A 130 4.94 9.95 -13.47
C GLY A 130 5.80 9.43 -12.36
N TRP A 131 5.68 10.04 -11.19
CA TRP A 131 6.44 9.72 -9.98
C TRP A 131 5.84 8.52 -9.26
N SER A 132 5.88 7.36 -9.91
CA SER A 132 5.13 6.17 -9.49
C SER A 132 5.99 4.99 -9.03
N ILE A 133 7.27 4.97 -9.37
CA ILE A 133 8.14 3.86 -9.01
C ILE A 133 8.71 4.13 -7.63
N THR A 134 8.29 3.33 -6.65
CA THR A 134 8.64 3.55 -5.24
C THR A 134 9.41 2.37 -4.66
N THR A 135 10.43 2.69 -3.87
CA THR A 135 11.18 1.74 -3.06
C THR A 135 11.37 2.32 -1.68
N LEU A 136 11.77 1.50 -0.70
CA LEU A 136 11.96 1.96 0.67
C LEU A 136 13.29 2.71 0.83
N GLN A 137 13.27 3.83 1.56
CA GLN A 137 14.48 4.45 2.06
C GLN A 137 15.17 3.51 3.06
N GLU A 138 16.48 3.67 3.25
CA GLU A 138 17.24 2.83 4.19
C GLU A 138 16.67 2.88 5.62
N LYS A 139 16.34 4.05 6.10
CA LYS A 139 15.74 4.21 7.44
C LYS A 139 14.41 3.47 7.56
N THR A 140 13.66 3.38 6.47
CA THR A 140 12.38 2.66 6.44
C THR A 140 12.60 1.16 6.46
N ARG A 141 13.61 0.66 5.76
CA ARG A 141 14.00 -0.76 5.83
C ARG A 141 14.36 -1.16 7.26
N GLN A 142 15.16 -0.35 7.93
CA GLN A 142 15.54 -0.59 9.33
C GLN A 142 14.30 -0.61 10.23
N LEU A 143 13.35 0.28 9.99
CA LEU A 143 12.09 0.31 10.72
C LEU A 143 11.30 -0.96 10.50
N ILE A 144 11.17 -1.42 9.26
CA ILE A 144 10.47 -2.67 8.92
C ILE A 144 11.11 -3.87 9.62
N ASP A 145 12.45 -3.92 9.67
CA ASP A 145 13.15 -5.01 10.34
C ASP A 145 12.79 -5.09 11.83
N SER A 146 12.46 -3.96 12.45
CA SER A 146 12.06 -3.93 13.86
C SER A 146 10.64 -4.43 14.12
N PHE A 147 9.83 -4.60 13.08
CA PHE A 147 8.41 -4.98 13.21
C PHE A 147 8.20 -6.48 13.45
N ASN A 148 9.20 -7.32 13.22
CA ASN A 148 9.10 -8.77 13.33
C ASN A 148 7.99 -9.35 12.45
N ILE A 149 7.91 -8.87 11.20
CA ILE A 149 6.93 -9.39 10.24
C ILE A 149 7.33 -10.81 9.86
N ASN A 150 6.35 -11.72 9.83
CA ASN A 150 6.55 -13.08 9.35
C ASN A 150 6.71 -13.06 7.82
N GLU A 151 7.94 -12.99 7.34
CA GLU A 151 8.24 -12.91 5.91
C GLU A 151 7.70 -14.10 5.14
N ALA A 152 7.70 -15.30 5.73
CA ALA A 152 7.18 -16.51 5.08
C ALA A 152 5.67 -16.43 4.81
N ALA A 153 4.94 -15.52 5.46
CA ALA A 153 3.52 -15.29 5.17
C ALA A 153 3.28 -14.85 3.73
N PHE A 154 4.31 -14.29 3.08
CA PHE A 154 4.22 -13.77 1.71
C PHE A 154 4.80 -14.74 0.66
N ASP A 155 5.05 -16.00 1.05
CA ASP A 155 5.52 -17.02 0.10
C ASP A 155 4.42 -17.53 -0.83
N ILE A 156 3.21 -17.02 -0.69
CA ILE A 156 2.06 -17.40 -1.52
C ILE A 156 1.76 -16.32 -2.55
N PHE A 157 1.51 -16.75 -3.77
CA PHE A 157 1.08 -15.85 -4.84
C PHE A 157 0.14 -16.57 -5.79
N ARG A 158 -0.61 -15.82 -6.57
CA ARG A 158 -1.51 -16.36 -7.56
C ARG A 158 -0.79 -16.45 -8.91
N ILE A 159 -0.89 -17.60 -9.55
CA ILE A 159 -0.34 -17.76 -10.92
C ILE A 159 -1.24 -16.99 -11.91
N ASP A 160 -0.58 -16.41 -12.91
CA ASP A 160 -1.28 -15.62 -13.93
C ASP A 160 -1.93 -16.53 -14.99
#